data_5e64c46e96fb45c8da1fbb1110498304
#
_entry.id   5e64c46e96fb45c8da1fbb1110498304
#
_cell.length_a   1.000
_cell.length_b   1.000
_cell.length_c   1.000
_cell.angle_alpha   90.00
_cell.angle_beta   90.00
_cell.angle_gamma   90.00
#
_symmetry.space_group_name_H-M   'P 1'
#
loop_
_entity.id
_entity.type
_entity.pdbx_description
1 polymer ?
#
loop_
_entity_poly.entity_id
_entity_poly.type
_entity_poly.pdbx_seq_one_letter_code
_entity_poly.pdbx_strand_id
1 'polypeptide(L)'
;MNCPYKKTEPLKATGHKNKETRNAKKPTCKEEGYTGDVYCKDCGTQLSSGKVTKKFEHDWNSGTVTKEATCTEEGIVIYTCESCGDTETINIPRTAHNYVKEQQQDATCTENGYSISVCRTCNDKKKEEIPATGHVKSTLNEKKPTCKEEGYTGDVYCQDCGILIEEGKEIP
;
A
#
# COMPACT_ATOMS: atom_id res chain seq x y z
N MET A 1 -11.73 63.51 81.43
CA MET A 1 -12.44 62.42 80.76
C MET A 1 -11.47 61.75 79.76
N ASN A 2 -10.88 60.59 80.11
CA ASN A 2 -9.94 59.92 79.30
C ASN A 2 -10.70 58.96 78.32
N CYS A 3 -10.64 59.24 77.04
CA CYS A 3 -11.17 58.34 76.02
C CYS A 3 -10.16 57.21 75.80
N PRO A 4 -10.54 55.96 76.07
CA PRO A 4 -9.60 54.82 75.86
C PRO A 4 -9.46 54.57 74.34
N TYR A 5 -8.30 54.90 73.83
CA TYR A 5 -7.93 54.58 72.45
C TYR A 5 -7.83 53.07 72.29
N LYS A 6 -8.85 52.46 71.68
CA LYS A 6 -8.80 51.05 71.31
C LYS A 6 -7.82 50.85 70.17
N LYS A 7 -6.67 50.27 70.50
CA LYS A 7 -5.69 49.87 69.52
C LYS A 7 -6.30 48.61 68.75
N THR A 8 -6.81 48.88 67.58
CA THR A 8 -7.22 47.78 66.71
C THR A 8 -5.98 47.13 66.08
N GLU A 9 -5.60 45.96 66.52
CA GLU A 9 -4.57 45.15 65.84
C GLU A 9 -5.10 44.68 64.49
N PRO A 10 -4.37 44.88 63.39
CA PRO A 10 -4.81 44.38 62.10
C PRO A 10 -4.83 42.84 62.13
N LEU A 11 -5.97 42.23 61.85
CA LEU A 11 -6.09 40.81 61.68
C LEU A 11 -5.26 40.39 60.45
N LYS A 12 -4.37 39.41 60.66
CA LYS A 12 -3.58 38.83 59.55
C LYS A 12 -4.51 38.22 58.52
N ALA A 13 -4.28 38.51 57.24
CA ALA A 13 -5.00 37.86 56.12
C ALA A 13 -4.83 36.33 56.21
N THR A 14 -5.93 35.63 56.19
CA THR A 14 -5.98 34.14 56.30
C THR A 14 -5.43 33.44 55.06
N GLY A 15 -5.14 34.21 53.99
CA GLY A 15 -4.76 33.69 52.67
C GLY A 15 -5.94 33.03 51.95
N HIS A 16 -5.72 32.64 50.70
CA HIS A 16 -6.76 31.99 49.86
C HIS A 16 -6.69 30.46 50.00
N LYS A 17 -7.07 29.93 51.20
CA LYS A 17 -6.99 28.48 51.49
C LYS A 17 -8.13 27.68 50.86
N ASN A 18 -9.31 28.29 50.78
CA ASN A 18 -10.54 27.64 50.31
C ASN A 18 -10.67 27.88 48.79
N LYS A 19 -10.29 26.91 47.96
CA LYS A 19 -10.24 27.02 46.51
C LYS A 19 -11.36 26.24 45.83
N GLU A 20 -11.83 26.73 44.69
CA GLU A 20 -12.72 26.03 43.80
C GLU A 20 -12.25 26.20 42.35
N THR A 21 -12.52 25.17 41.53
CA THR A 21 -12.26 25.22 40.09
C THR A 21 -13.57 25.51 39.36
N ARG A 22 -13.58 26.50 38.49
CA ARG A 22 -14.74 26.88 37.66
C ARG A 22 -14.40 26.69 36.20
N ASN A 23 -15.44 26.48 35.36
CA ASN A 23 -15.34 26.39 33.90
C ASN A 23 -14.46 25.23 33.40
N ALA A 24 -14.17 24.21 34.23
CA ALA A 24 -13.48 23.02 33.77
C ALA A 24 -14.31 22.27 32.74
N LYS A 25 -13.68 21.87 31.63
CA LYS A 25 -14.27 21.07 30.56
C LYS A 25 -13.33 19.93 30.23
N LYS A 26 -13.83 18.69 30.25
CA LYS A 26 -13.05 17.54 29.82
C LYS A 26 -12.89 17.55 28.28
N PRO A 27 -11.71 17.23 27.74
CA PRO A 27 -11.53 17.08 26.31
C PRO A 27 -12.31 15.88 25.77
N THR A 28 -12.68 15.95 24.52
CA THR A 28 -13.24 14.82 23.74
C THR A 28 -12.40 14.66 22.47
N CYS A 29 -12.70 13.71 21.63
CA CYS A 29 -12.07 13.63 20.30
C CYS A 29 -12.53 14.76 19.35
N LYS A 30 -13.67 15.43 19.66
CA LYS A 30 -14.19 16.56 18.88
C LYS A 30 -13.75 17.92 19.39
N GLU A 31 -13.63 18.05 20.71
CA GLU A 31 -13.44 19.34 21.35
C GLU A 31 -12.28 19.34 22.34
N GLU A 32 -11.55 20.43 22.36
CA GLU A 32 -10.53 20.67 23.37
C GLU A 32 -11.15 20.80 24.75
N GLY A 33 -10.42 20.38 25.75
CA GLY A 33 -10.80 20.57 27.13
C GLY A 33 -10.18 21.85 27.74
N TYR A 34 -10.55 22.09 28.98
CA TYR A 34 -10.02 23.22 29.78
C TYR A 34 -9.90 22.77 31.24
N THR A 35 -8.76 23.01 31.87
CA THR A 35 -8.54 22.58 33.26
C THR A 35 -9.34 23.37 34.25
N GLY A 36 -9.94 24.48 33.84
CA GLY A 36 -10.71 25.39 34.66
C GLY A 36 -9.89 26.43 35.41
N ASP A 37 -10.51 27.53 35.73
CA ASP A 37 -9.93 28.62 36.52
C ASP A 37 -10.09 28.36 38.02
N VAL A 38 -9.08 28.67 38.79
CA VAL A 38 -9.12 28.53 40.26
C VAL A 38 -9.48 29.83 40.93
N TYR A 39 -10.52 29.80 41.74
CA TYR A 39 -11.01 30.94 42.51
C TYR A 39 -10.94 30.65 43.99
N CYS A 40 -10.80 31.72 44.79
CA CYS A 40 -11.05 31.67 46.24
C CYS A 40 -12.56 31.65 46.48
N LYS A 41 -13.07 30.63 47.19
CA LYS A 41 -14.51 30.55 47.57
C LYS A 41 -14.96 31.66 48.47
N ASP A 42 -14.06 32.15 49.34
CA ASP A 42 -14.41 33.09 50.39
C ASP A 42 -14.53 34.53 49.89
N CYS A 43 -13.73 34.93 48.89
CA CYS A 43 -13.69 36.28 48.36
C CYS A 43 -13.93 36.40 46.86
N GLY A 44 -14.07 35.30 46.12
CA GLY A 44 -14.31 35.29 44.67
C GLY A 44 -13.11 35.64 43.80
N THR A 45 -11.94 35.90 44.38
CA THR A 45 -10.75 36.31 43.61
C THR A 45 -10.24 35.13 42.77
N GLN A 46 -9.96 35.38 41.49
CA GLN A 46 -9.29 34.41 40.63
C GLN A 46 -7.83 34.26 41.03
N LEU A 47 -7.40 33.06 41.34
CA LEU A 47 -6.06 32.73 41.80
C LEU A 47 -5.15 32.23 40.66
N SER A 48 -5.73 31.53 39.70
CA SER A 48 -5.03 31.14 38.49
C SER A 48 -6.01 30.85 37.35
N SER A 49 -5.56 31.10 36.15
CA SER A 49 -6.28 30.65 34.94
C SER A 49 -5.96 29.19 34.62
N GLY A 50 -6.93 28.51 34.07
CA GLY A 50 -6.77 27.16 33.55
C GLY A 50 -5.91 27.12 32.27
N LYS A 51 -5.75 25.90 31.75
CA LYS A 51 -5.05 25.67 30.50
C LYS A 51 -5.95 24.84 29.57
N VAL A 52 -5.87 25.14 28.28
CA VAL A 52 -6.50 24.30 27.26
C VAL A 52 -5.80 22.94 27.23
N THR A 53 -6.58 21.88 27.18
CA THR A 53 -6.09 20.50 26.99
C THR A 53 -6.46 20.02 25.61
N LYS A 54 -5.54 19.30 24.95
CA LYS A 54 -5.73 18.79 23.60
C LYS A 54 -6.90 17.83 23.52
N LYS A 55 -7.52 17.77 22.33
CA LYS A 55 -8.48 16.74 21.98
C LYS A 55 -7.85 15.36 22.13
N PHE A 56 -8.68 14.36 22.42
CA PHE A 56 -8.26 12.95 22.32
C PHE A 56 -8.17 12.54 20.86
N GLU A 57 -7.35 11.53 20.58
CA GLU A 57 -7.37 10.82 19.33
C GLU A 57 -8.73 10.09 19.18
N HIS A 58 -9.16 9.85 17.92
CA HIS A 58 -10.34 9.02 17.69
C HIS A 58 -10.02 7.55 18.00
N ASP A 59 -10.92 6.90 18.69
CA ASP A 59 -10.88 5.46 18.99
C ASP A 59 -11.67 4.73 17.89
N TRP A 60 -10.97 4.40 16.80
CA TRP A 60 -11.56 3.75 15.64
C TRP A 60 -11.82 2.27 15.91
N ASN A 61 -13.00 1.79 15.53
CA ASN A 61 -13.31 0.37 15.53
C ASN A 61 -12.45 -0.43 14.52
N SER A 62 -12.67 -1.75 14.40
CA SER A 62 -11.95 -2.62 13.47
C SER A 62 -12.23 -2.35 11.98
N GLY A 63 -13.16 -1.44 11.68
CA GLY A 63 -13.62 -1.14 10.34
C GLY A 63 -14.64 -2.14 9.80
N THR A 64 -15.51 -1.66 8.92
CA THR A 64 -16.49 -2.47 8.20
C THR A 64 -16.24 -2.34 6.70
N VAL A 65 -15.95 -3.47 6.04
CA VAL A 65 -15.83 -3.48 4.57
C VAL A 65 -17.23 -3.37 3.98
N THR A 66 -17.49 -2.26 3.30
CA THR A 66 -18.78 -1.98 2.62
C THR A 66 -18.75 -2.32 1.14
N LYS A 67 -17.54 -2.39 0.56
CA LYS A 67 -17.29 -2.84 -0.80
C LYS A 67 -15.98 -3.60 -0.84
N GLU A 68 -16.02 -4.84 -1.31
CA GLU A 68 -14.81 -5.64 -1.52
C GLU A 68 -14.01 -5.12 -2.73
N ALA A 69 -12.67 -5.16 -2.62
CA ALA A 69 -11.80 -4.86 -3.74
C ALA A 69 -11.81 -6.01 -4.75
N THR A 70 -11.81 -5.67 -6.04
CA THR A 70 -11.62 -6.60 -7.14
C THR A 70 -10.34 -6.26 -7.91
N CYS A 71 -10.01 -6.99 -8.95
CA CYS A 71 -8.88 -6.63 -9.82
C CYS A 71 -9.17 -5.42 -10.72
N THR A 72 -10.44 -4.99 -10.84
CA THR A 72 -10.87 -3.84 -11.65
C THR A 72 -11.33 -2.65 -10.83
N GLU A 73 -11.77 -2.89 -9.59
CA GLU A 73 -12.32 -1.85 -8.73
C GLU A 73 -11.71 -1.88 -7.34
N GLU A 74 -11.54 -0.70 -6.76
CA GLU A 74 -11.15 -0.54 -5.36
C GLU A 74 -12.31 -0.89 -4.43
N GLY A 75 -11.96 -1.47 -3.29
CA GLY A 75 -12.89 -1.69 -2.20
C GLY A 75 -12.99 -0.48 -1.28
N ILE A 76 -13.89 -0.55 -0.31
CA ILE A 76 -14.14 0.51 0.66
C ILE A 76 -14.28 -0.12 2.05
N VAL A 77 -13.52 0.40 3.01
CA VAL A 77 -13.69 0.13 4.43
C VAL A 77 -14.05 1.42 5.15
N ILE A 78 -15.01 1.35 6.06
CA ILE A 78 -15.46 2.46 6.89
C ILE A 78 -15.12 2.15 8.34
N TYR A 79 -14.36 3.04 8.96
CA TYR A 79 -14.08 3.05 10.39
C TYR A 79 -15.03 4.00 11.09
N THR A 80 -15.49 3.64 12.27
CA THR A 80 -16.35 4.49 13.10
C THR A 80 -15.68 4.70 14.46
N CYS A 81 -15.57 5.94 14.88
CA CYS A 81 -15.08 6.26 16.23
C CYS A 81 -16.11 5.81 17.27
N GLU A 82 -15.72 4.94 18.18
CA GLU A 82 -16.60 4.40 19.21
C GLU A 82 -17.09 5.46 20.23
N SER A 83 -16.27 6.51 20.42
CA SER A 83 -16.55 7.58 21.37
C SER A 83 -17.48 8.68 20.83
N CYS A 84 -17.45 8.99 19.53
CA CYS A 84 -18.18 10.14 18.97
C CYS A 84 -19.02 9.84 17.73
N GLY A 85 -18.91 8.63 17.17
CA GLY A 85 -19.65 8.21 15.97
C GLY A 85 -19.16 8.81 14.65
N ASP A 86 -18.05 9.56 14.64
CA ASP A 86 -17.46 10.04 13.39
C ASP A 86 -16.96 8.86 12.57
N THR A 87 -17.00 9.00 11.26
CA THR A 87 -16.57 7.96 10.32
C THR A 87 -15.40 8.41 9.46
N GLU A 88 -14.50 7.47 9.19
CA GLU A 88 -13.41 7.62 8.23
C GLU A 88 -13.54 6.54 7.17
N THR A 89 -13.42 6.94 5.90
CA THR A 89 -13.52 6.02 4.76
C THR A 89 -12.15 5.86 4.12
N ILE A 90 -11.70 4.61 4.00
CA ILE A 90 -10.41 4.27 3.38
C ILE A 90 -10.66 3.34 2.19
N ASN A 91 -10.00 3.63 1.07
CA ASN A 91 -10.04 2.75 -0.10
C ASN A 91 -9.13 1.54 0.10
N ILE A 92 -9.65 0.36 -0.20
CA ILE A 92 -8.88 -0.89 -0.26
C ILE A 92 -8.33 -1.01 -1.69
N PRO A 93 -7.01 -1.12 -1.87
CA PRO A 93 -6.41 -1.24 -3.20
C PRO A 93 -6.96 -2.41 -3.99
N ARG A 94 -7.00 -2.27 -5.33
CA ARG A 94 -7.39 -3.37 -6.23
C ARG A 94 -6.54 -4.61 -5.99
N THR A 95 -7.15 -5.76 -6.12
CA THR A 95 -6.43 -7.05 -6.05
C THR A 95 -5.67 -7.30 -7.36
N ALA A 96 -4.67 -8.16 -7.32
CA ALA A 96 -4.00 -8.61 -8.54
C ALA A 96 -4.93 -9.44 -9.43
N HIS A 97 -4.70 -9.39 -10.76
CA HIS A 97 -5.38 -10.29 -11.68
C HIS A 97 -4.91 -11.74 -11.47
N ASN A 98 -5.85 -12.66 -11.44
CA ASN A 98 -5.58 -14.09 -11.40
C ASN A 98 -5.62 -14.68 -12.82
N TYR A 99 -4.51 -14.51 -13.55
CA TYR A 99 -4.38 -15.03 -14.91
C TYR A 99 -4.16 -16.53 -14.95
N VAL A 100 -4.92 -17.19 -15.79
CA VAL A 100 -4.76 -18.61 -16.13
C VAL A 100 -4.54 -18.72 -17.62
N LYS A 101 -3.54 -19.50 -18.02
CA LYS A 101 -3.27 -19.79 -19.43
C LYS A 101 -4.46 -20.52 -20.04
N GLU A 102 -5.02 -19.96 -21.11
CA GLU A 102 -6.17 -20.50 -21.84
C GLU A 102 -5.73 -21.13 -23.16
N GLN A 103 -4.79 -20.48 -23.85
CA GLN A 103 -4.34 -20.91 -25.17
C GLN A 103 -2.82 -20.70 -25.31
N GLN A 104 -2.17 -21.59 -26.04
CA GLN A 104 -0.77 -21.45 -26.43
C GLN A 104 -0.58 -21.97 -27.85
N GLN A 105 0.23 -21.24 -28.60
CA GLN A 105 0.83 -21.68 -29.86
C GLN A 105 2.32 -21.58 -29.73
N ASP A 106 3.02 -22.68 -29.92
CA ASP A 106 4.47 -22.73 -29.83
C ASP A 106 5.10 -22.00 -31.01
N ALA A 107 6.27 -21.38 -30.77
CA ALA A 107 7.06 -20.78 -31.83
C ALA A 107 7.67 -21.87 -32.73
N THR A 108 7.83 -21.55 -34.01
CA THR A 108 8.62 -22.35 -34.97
C THR A 108 10.00 -21.74 -35.15
N CYS A 109 10.80 -22.31 -36.04
CA CYS A 109 12.12 -21.73 -36.36
C CYS A 109 12.02 -20.33 -36.92
N THR A 110 10.94 -19.97 -37.63
CA THR A 110 10.78 -18.72 -38.37
C THR A 110 9.62 -17.85 -37.89
N GLU A 111 8.65 -18.45 -37.20
CA GLU A 111 7.44 -17.74 -36.77
C GLU A 111 7.34 -17.68 -35.25
N ASN A 112 6.94 -16.53 -34.74
CA ASN A 112 6.67 -16.36 -33.33
C ASN A 112 5.44 -17.19 -32.93
N GLY A 113 5.54 -17.78 -31.76
CA GLY A 113 4.40 -18.34 -31.04
C GLY A 113 3.73 -17.27 -30.18
N TYR A 114 2.70 -17.68 -29.42
CA TYR A 114 2.06 -16.84 -28.43
C TYR A 114 1.42 -17.64 -27.32
N SER A 115 1.20 -17.01 -26.18
CA SER A 115 0.33 -17.51 -25.13
C SER A 115 -0.75 -16.48 -24.79
N ILE A 116 -1.96 -16.94 -24.52
CA ILE A 116 -3.08 -16.12 -24.06
C ILE A 116 -3.45 -16.58 -22.66
N SER A 117 -3.41 -15.65 -21.73
CA SER A 117 -3.87 -15.86 -20.36
C SER A 117 -5.10 -15.00 -20.09
N VAL A 118 -6.07 -15.55 -19.35
CA VAL A 118 -7.34 -14.88 -19.03
C VAL A 118 -7.49 -14.79 -17.53
N CYS A 119 -7.83 -13.58 -17.04
CA CYS A 119 -8.13 -13.40 -15.64
C CYS A 119 -9.48 -14.05 -15.29
N ARG A 120 -9.47 -14.95 -14.31
CA ARG A 120 -10.69 -15.68 -13.88
C ARG A 120 -11.76 -14.78 -13.28
N THR A 121 -11.40 -13.62 -12.81
CA THR A 121 -12.32 -12.71 -12.12
C THR A 121 -13.00 -11.70 -13.06
N CYS A 122 -12.23 -11.11 -13.99
CA CYS A 122 -12.72 -10.03 -14.85
C CYS A 122 -12.70 -10.36 -16.35
N ASN A 123 -12.21 -11.55 -16.74
CA ASN A 123 -12.04 -11.99 -18.13
C ASN A 123 -11.08 -11.13 -18.97
N ASP A 124 -10.26 -10.30 -18.32
CA ASP A 124 -9.19 -9.57 -19.01
C ASP A 124 -8.20 -10.55 -19.63
N LYS A 125 -7.75 -10.25 -20.86
CA LYS A 125 -6.88 -11.11 -21.65
C LYS A 125 -5.50 -10.50 -21.81
N LYS A 126 -4.47 -11.28 -21.48
CA LYS A 126 -3.08 -10.93 -21.71
C LYS A 126 -2.50 -11.88 -22.77
N LYS A 127 -1.99 -11.29 -23.87
CA LYS A 127 -1.27 -12.01 -24.90
C LYS A 127 0.23 -11.74 -24.73
N GLU A 128 1.01 -12.80 -24.67
CA GLU A 128 2.48 -12.75 -24.66
C GLU A 128 3.02 -13.46 -25.91
N GLU A 129 3.93 -12.81 -26.61
CA GLU A 129 4.59 -13.40 -27.76
C GLU A 129 5.76 -14.29 -27.31
N ILE A 130 5.91 -15.42 -27.97
CA ILE A 130 7.02 -16.35 -27.80
C ILE A 130 7.90 -16.20 -29.05
N PRO A 131 9.12 -15.69 -28.95
CA PRO A 131 9.97 -15.45 -30.09
C PRO A 131 10.26 -16.74 -30.89
N ALA A 132 10.40 -16.63 -32.20
CA ALA A 132 10.85 -17.71 -33.07
C ALA A 132 12.17 -18.31 -32.55
N THR A 133 12.30 -19.64 -32.60
CA THR A 133 13.44 -20.36 -32.01
C THR A 133 14.72 -20.21 -32.82
N GLY A 134 14.60 -19.78 -34.07
CA GLY A 134 15.70 -19.79 -35.03
C GLY A 134 16.01 -21.22 -35.51
N HIS A 135 17.03 -21.34 -36.35
CA HIS A 135 17.43 -22.65 -36.88
C HIS A 135 18.57 -23.25 -36.07
N VAL A 136 18.40 -24.48 -35.63
CA VAL A 136 19.46 -25.30 -35.03
C VAL A 136 20.19 -26.04 -36.15
N LYS A 137 21.44 -25.68 -36.42
CA LYS A 137 22.24 -26.20 -37.50
C LYS A 137 22.73 -27.64 -37.26
N SER A 138 22.61 -28.50 -38.26
CA SER A 138 23.16 -29.86 -38.29
C SER A 138 23.75 -30.14 -39.66
N THR A 139 24.99 -30.63 -39.70
CA THR A 139 25.67 -30.96 -40.95
C THR A 139 25.43 -32.43 -41.31
N LEU A 140 25.03 -32.68 -42.54
CA LEU A 140 24.81 -34.03 -43.10
C LEU A 140 25.67 -34.26 -44.33
N ASN A 141 25.92 -35.53 -44.66
CA ASN A 141 26.68 -35.93 -45.86
C ASN A 141 28.14 -35.43 -45.94
N GLU A 142 28.74 -35.09 -44.78
CA GLU A 142 30.17 -34.74 -44.75
C GLU A 142 31.02 -35.94 -45.21
N LYS A 143 31.95 -35.71 -46.15
CA LYS A 143 32.90 -36.72 -46.66
C LYS A 143 34.32 -36.15 -46.61
N LYS A 144 35.21 -36.84 -45.95
CA LYS A 144 36.61 -36.45 -45.93
C LYS A 144 37.27 -36.79 -47.24
N PRO A 145 38.15 -35.94 -47.80
CA PRO A 145 38.90 -36.22 -49.02
C PRO A 145 39.89 -37.37 -48.78
N THR A 146 40.17 -38.12 -49.84
CA THR A 146 41.19 -39.19 -49.86
C THR A 146 42.13 -38.98 -51.07
N CYS A 147 43.21 -39.75 -51.20
CA CYS A 147 44.11 -39.69 -52.33
C CYS A 147 43.45 -40.07 -53.69
N LYS A 148 42.21 -40.56 -53.67
CA LYS A 148 41.50 -41.04 -54.89
C LYS A 148 40.11 -40.42 -55.06
N GLU A 149 39.61 -39.77 -54.08
CA GLU A 149 38.24 -39.22 -54.08
C GLU A 149 38.19 -37.87 -53.39
N GLU A 150 37.49 -36.94 -54.01
CA GLU A 150 37.22 -35.63 -53.45
C GLU A 150 36.34 -35.75 -52.19
N GLY A 151 36.57 -34.82 -51.29
CA GLY A 151 35.75 -34.71 -50.06
C GLY A 151 34.56 -33.80 -50.31
N TYR A 152 33.72 -33.66 -49.28
CA TYR A 152 32.55 -32.79 -49.25
C TYR A 152 32.35 -32.22 -47.85
N THR A 153 32.12 -30.93 -47.73
CA THR A 153 31.97 -30.28 -46.41
C THR A 153 30.65 -30.64 -45.72
N GLY A 154 29.73 -31.25 -46.46
CA GLY A 154 28.38 -31.58 -46.00
C GLY A 154 27.42 -30.39 -46.12
N ASP A 155 26.16 -30.69 -46.28
CA ASP A 155 25.06 -29.72 -46.28
C ASP A 155 24.61 -29.44 -44.87
N VAL A 156 24.29 -28.14 -44.58
CA VAL A 156 23.81 -27.70 -43.28
C VAL A 156 22.31 -27.56 -43.34
N TYR A 157 21.61 -28.35 -42.54
CA TYR A 157 20.15 -28.34 -42.38
C TYR A 157 19.74 -27.88 -41.00
N CYS A 158 18.51 -27.36 -40.89
CA CYS A 158 17.91 -27.17 -39.61
C CYS A 158 17.46 -28.50 -39.03
N GLN A 159 17.87 -28.83 -37.82
CA GLN A 159 17.54 -30.05 -37.13
C GLN A 159 16.04 -30.16 -36.83
N ASP A 160 15.37 -29.02 -36.58
CA ASP A 160 13.96 -29.02 -36.17
C ASP A 160 12.96 -28.92 -37.32
N CYS A 161 13.27 -28.18 -38.41
CA CYS A 161 12.35 -27.99 -39.54
C CYS A 161 12.86 -28.60 -40.84
N GLY A 162 14.07 -29.15 -40.89
CA GLY A 162 14.64 -29.86 -42.05
C GLY A 162 15.03 -28.98 -43.23
N ILE A 163 14.91 -27.63 -43.14
CA ILE A 163 15.25 -26.75 -44.24
C ILE A 163 16.78 -26.74 -44.46
N LEU A 164 17.21 -26.74 -45.75
CA LEU A 164 18.61 -26.52 -46.11
C LEU A 164 19.01 -25.08 -45.81
N ILE A 165 20.02 -24.87 -44.97
CA ILE A 165 20.53 -23.55 -44.56
C ILE A 165 21.75 -23.18 -45.44
N GLU A 166 22.64 -24.15 -45.73
CA GLU A 166 23.86 -23.92 -46.49
C GLU A 166 24.23 -25.18 -47.24
N GLU A 167 24.47 -25.06 -48.54
CA GLU A 167 25.00 -26.15 -49.35
C GLU A 167 26.46 -26.40 -49.04
N GLY A 168 26.85 -27.65 -48.98
CA GLY A 168 28.25 -28.03 -48.83
C GLY A 168 29.08 -27.71 -50.07
N LYS A 169 30.39 -27.83 -49.92
CA LYS A 169 31.37 -27.59 -50.99
C LYS A 169 32.27 -28.82 -51.15
N GLU A 170 32.67 -29.06 -52.41
CA GLU A 170 33.67 -30.08 -52.69
C GLU A 170 35.04 -29.65 -52.11
N ILE A 171 35.74 -30.66 -51.56
CA ILE A 171 37.09 -30.52 -51.02
C ILE A 171 38.01 -31.32 -51.94
N PRO A 172 38.93 -30.66 -52.65
CA PRO A 172 39.84 -31.32 -53.56
C PRO A 172 40.80 -32.29 -52.89
#